data_b9ffd63483afff470895c88bd3acff38
#
_entry.id   b9ffd63483afff470895c88bd3acff38
#
_cell.length_a   1.000
_cell.length_b   1.000
_cell.length_c   1.000
_cell.angle_alpha   90.00
_cell.angle_beta   90.00
_cell.angle_gamma   90.00
#
_symmetry.space_group_name_H-M   'P 1'
#
loop_
_entity.id
_entity.type
_entity.pdbx_description
1 polymer ?
#
loop_
_entity_poly.entity_id
_entity_poly.type
_entity_poly.pdbx_seq_one_letter_code
_entity_poly.pdbx_strand_id
1 'polypeptide(L)'
;MRRISDPNELKILTSLKQKRGYNPQDKNKIVKLQISGHKGLYAELRGENLRYFLRYPKANGKKTDRVYKGLSLSQIISSALPYDRELIAEGLDPIEEQKKARQQAAKLAEENKKQKITFEDVYLQWKGYTQKKTLSKYDVSTIESYKALRDMNRYFHVFEKHILPSLAKTPIYSITSYHLTEIFAPLYSEHYATANKCATPLGDIFSWYEQETKGEFKTPITSSFAINLRDSRKEGIRKTKNFNAPDYRALPVIFSRLNSERYENNTSALIAQFCILTTCRNQAVRNLQWENVHLNEDSTGYFIIPKEDNKIKDAPKELRTVYFGSMVGALLTNLKDKQIALAPAIKYVFPNKYRKNWAENPKPLGENAINTFMRKTFHVNELKEGYFWKDADNEKDGLIHTHATSRACFQTWALEQKDTKTGLPRYSKELTEACLLHAKADQYKGAYDRSRVSEEELYRIKGDWEDFVFSYELACSKILPVLDNPIAMGNLRDEEAEIEQLEKQGQSIQESEDLKSYRIYEQGLMALTKAQDDFKKYGGAELLRKLEEQKAKIKND
;
A
#
# COMPACT_ATOMS: atom_id res chain seq x y z
N MET A 1 11.89 -23.79 -20.13
CA MET A 1 11.69 -24.56 -18.87
C MET A 1 10.96 -23.69 -17.88
N ARG A 2 9.88 -24.15 -17.26
CA ARG A 2 9.20 -23.44 -16.16
C ARG A 2 10.13 -23.44 -14.94
N ARG A 3 10.42 -22.27 -14.37
CA ARG A 3 11.20 -22.14 -13.13
C ARG A 3 10.31 -22.63 -11.97
N ILE A 4 10.70 -23.77 -11.37
CA ILE A 4 9.98 -24.36 -10.24
C ILE A 4 10.50 -23.66 -8.97
N SER A 5 9.62 -22.87 -8.32
CA SER A 5 9.93 -22.15 -7.08
C SER A 5 9.16 -22.67 -5.87
N ASP A 6 8.14 -23.50 -6.09
CA ASP A 6 7.33 -24.10 -5.03
C ASP A 6 8.16 -25.19 -4.31
N PRO A 7 8.35 -25.10 -2.97
CA PRO A 7 9.09 -26.07 -2.18
C PRO A 7 8.55 -27.50 -2.30
N ASN A 8 7.22 -27.67 -2.47
CA ASN A 8 6.60 -28.98 -2.62
C ASN A 8 6.87 -29.57 -4.01
N GLU A 9 6.83 -28.76 -5.06
CA GLU A 9 7.23 -29.17 -6.40
C GLU A 9 8.71 -29.56 -6.46
N LEU A 10 9.59 -28.81 -5.77
CA LEU A 10 11.02 -29.13 -5.66
C LEU A 10 11.27 -30.47 -4.96
N LYS A 11 10.56 -30.74 -3.84
CA LYS A 11 10.63 -32.05 -3.15
C LYS A 11 10.20 -33.20 -4.06
N ILE A 12 9.10 -33.02 -4.79
CA ILE A 12 8.61 -34.02 -5.75
C ILE A 12 9.62 -34.26 -6.87
N LEU A 13 10.17 -33.19 -7.45
CA LEU A 13 11.17 -33.27 -8.50
C LEU A 13 12.43 -34.01 -8.02
N THR A 14 12.91 -33.71 -6.82
CA THR A 14 14.06 -34.38 -6.19
C THR A 14 13.75 -35.88 -6.01
N SER A 15 12.60 -36.22 -5.46
CA SER A 15 12.18 -37.61 -5.27
C SER A 15 12.06 -38.37 -6.61
N LEU A 16 11.60 -37.73 -7.67
CA LEU A 16 11.50 -38.33 -9.01
C LEU A 16 12.90 -38.56 -9.62
N LYS A 17 13.84 -37.62 -9.44
CA LYS A 17 15.23 -37.76 -9.92
C LYS A 17 16.00 -38.85 -9.22
N GLN A 18 15.65 -39.20 -7.98
CA GLN A 18 16.24 -40.30 -7.22
C GLN A 18 15.68 -41.67 -7.58
N LYS A 19 14.60 -41.74 -8.35
CA LYS A 19 14.03 -43.04 -8.72
C LYS A 19 14.90 -43.82 -9.69
N ARG A 20 15.00 -45.14 -9.46
CA ARG A 20 15.65 -46.06 -10.37
C ARG A 20 15.03 -45.99 -11.77
N GLY A 21 15.84 -45.74 -12.80
CA GLY A 21 15.40 -45.59 -14.18
C GLY A 21 15.26 -44.15 -14.66
N TYR A 22 15.49 -43.14 -13.79
CA TYR A 22 15.59 -41.76 -14.25
C TYR A 22 16.86 -41.55 -15.11
N ASN A 23 16.68 -40.94 -16.28
CA ASN A 23 17.76 -40.47 -17.13
C ASN A 23 17.39 -39.12 -17.74
N PRO A 24 18.14 -38.04 -17.46
CA PRO A 24 17.79 -36.71 -17.97
C PRO A 24 17.92 -36.58 -19.49
N GLN A 25 18.76 -37.41 -20.11
CA GLN A 25 19.00 -37.39 -21.56
C GLN A 25 18.06 -38.30 -22.36
N ASP A 26 17.40 -39.26 -21.72
CA ASP A 26 16.48 -40.18 -22.38
C ASP A 26 15.01 -39.81 -22.09
N LYS A 27 14.39 -39.10 -23.03
CA LYS A 27 12.97 -38.67 -22.92
C LYS A 27 11.98 -39.84 -22.95
N ASN A 28 12.41 -41.06 -23.34
CA ASN A 28 11.56 -42.24 -23.36
C ASN A 28 11.50 -42.91 -21.97
N LYS A 29 12.48 -42.66 -21.12
CA LYS A 29 12.46 -43.14 -19.72
C LYS A 29 11.59 -42.24 -18.86
N ILE A 30 10.53 -42.81 -18.32
CA ILE A 30 9.49 -42.09 -17.56
C ILE A 30 9.51 -42.58 -16.12
N VAL A 31 9.69 -41.67 -15.17
CA VAL A 31 9.50 -41.95 -13.75
C VAL A 31 8.26 -41.26 -13.21
N LYS A 32 7.53 -41.95 -12.31
CA LYS A 32 6.25 -41.48 -11.78
C LYS A 32 6.24 -41.55 -10.25
N LEU A 33 5.55 -40.61 -9.62
CA LEU A 33 5.31 -40.56 -8.19
C LEU A 33 3.86 -40.19 -7.93
N GLN A 34 3.16 -40.95 -7.09
CA GLN A 34 1.84 -40.55 -6.62
C GLN A 34 1.96 -39.44 -5.59
N ILE A 35 1.13 -38.41 -5.71
CA ILE A 35 1.13 -37.29 -4.77
C ILE A 35 0.41 -37.73 -3.49
N SER A 36 1.12 -37.63 -2.36
CA SER A 36 0.59 -38.00 -1.04
C SER A 36 -0.66 -37.16 -0.71
N GLY A 37 -1.66 -37.78 -0.09
CA GLY A 37 -2.93 -37.12 0.25
C GLY A 37 -3.90 -36.90 -0.93
N HIS A 38 -3.47 -37.19 -2.19
CA HIS A 38 -4.30 -36.96 -3.38
C HIS A 38 -4.41 -38.22 -4.24
N LYS A 39 -5.34 -39.11 -3.86
CA LYS A 39 -5.57 -40.38 -4.59
C LYS A 39 -5.77 -40.14 -6.08
N GLY A 40 -5.00 -40.87 -6.90
CA GLY A 40 -5.06 -40.80 -8.37
C GLY A 40 -4.26 -39.68 -9.00
N LEU A 41 -3.74 -38.71 -8.25
CA LEU A 41 -2.88 -37.65 -8.77
C LEU A 41 -1.41 -38.12 -8.78
N TYR A 42 -0.76 -37.97 -9.92
CA TYR A 42 0.63 -38.37 -10.14
C TYR A 42 1.46 -37.21 -10.69
N ALA A 43 2.72 -37.17 -10.27
CA ALA A 43 3.78 -36.42 -10.93
C ALA A 43 4.58 -37.39 -11.84
N GLU A 44 4.91 -36.94 -13.03
CA GLU A 44 5.70 -37.67 -14.01
C GLU A 44 6.86 -36.82 -14.51
N LEU A 45 8.05 -37.40 -14.55
CA LEU A 45 9.25 -36.76 -15.09
C LEU A 45 9.71 -37.51 -16.34
N ARG A 46 9.84 -36.77 -17.47
CA ARG A 46 10.40 -37.24 -18.74
C ARG A 46 11.61 -36.38 -19.11
N GLY A 47 12.82 -36.94 -19.02
CA GLY A 47 13.99 -36.09 -19.05
C GLY A 47 13.90 -35.05 -17.96
N GLU A 48 13.94 -33.76 -18.32
CA GLU A 48 13.80 -32.64 -17.37
C GLU A 48 12.39 -32.07 -17.27
N ASN A 49 11.42 -32.61 -18.00
CA ASN A 49 10.06 -32.09 -18.05
C ASN A 49 9.17 -32.74 -16.97
N LEU A 50 8.85 -31.97 -15.94
CA LEU A 50 7.89 -32.34 -14.91
C LEU A 50 6.47 -32.02 -15.38
N ARG A 51 5.58 -33.01 -15.27
CA ARG A 51 4.15 -32.86 -15.54
C ARG A 51 3.31 -33.59 -14.50
N TYR A 52 2.06 -33.16 -14.33
CA TYR A 52 1.10 -33.75 -13.42
C TYR A 52 -0.08 -34.33 -14.20
N PHE A 53 -0.66 -35.43 -13.70
CA PHE A 53 -1.86 -36.02 -14.27
C PHE A 53 -2.70 -36.71 -13.20
N LEU A 54 -4.03 -36.69 -13.41
CA LEU A 54 -4.99 -37.46 -12.64
C LEU A 54 -5.31 -38.77 -13.39
N ARG A 55 -5.11 -39.92 -12.74
CA ARG A 55 -5.52 -41.23 -13.23
C ARG A 55 -6.83 -41.63 -12.61
N TYR A 56 -7.84 -41.86 -13.44
CA TYR A 56 -9.17 -42.21 -13.00
C TYR A 56 -9.78 -43.31 -13.92
N PRO A 57 -10.79 -44.09 -13.44
CA PRO A 57 -11.51 -45.04 -14.25
C PRO A 57 -12.57 -44.31 -15.10
N LYS A 58 -12.70 -44.68 -16.36
CA LYS A 58 -13.84 -44.32 -17.20
C LYS A 58 -15.06 -45.18 -16.88
N ALA A 59 -16.23 -44.82 -17.41
CA ALA A 59 -17.47 -45.61 -17.28
C ALA A 59 -17.35 -47.06 -17.77
N ASN A 60 -16.45 -47.32 -18.73
CA ASN A 60 -16.15 -48.67 -19.24
C ASN A 60 -15.09 -49.43 -18.41
N GLY A 61 -14.73 -48.94 -17.22
CA GLY A 61 -13.75 -49.55 -16.32
C GLY A 61 -12.28 -49.36 -16.72
N LYS A 62 -11.97 -48.86 -17.92
CA LYS A 62 -10.59 -48.57 -18.34
C LYS A 62 -10.07 -47.32 -17.65
N LYS A 63 -8.83 -47.38 -17.17
CA LYS A 63 -8.15 -46.20 -16.56
C LYS A 63 -7.61 -45.26 -17.64
N THR A 64 -7.78 -43.98 -17.42
CA THR A 64 -7.26 -42.92 -18.29
C THR A 64 -6.50 -41.87 -17.47
N ASP A 65 -5.68 -41.07 -18.14
CA ASP A 65 -4.81 -40.05 -17.51
C ASP A 65 -5.21 -38.64 -17.99
N ARG A 66 -5.70 -37.82 -17.09
CA ARG A 66 -5.95 -36.38 -17.29
C ARG A 66 -4.68 -35.61 -17.01
N VAL A 67 -4.01 -35.06 -18.03
CA VAL A 67 -2.76 -34.30 -17.88
C VAL A 67 -3.07 -32.82 -17.67
N TYR A 68 -2.45 -32.24 -16.62
CA TYR A 68 -2.52 -30.83 -16.29
C TYR A 68 -1.35 -30.06 -16.91
N LYS A 69 -1.59 -29.37 -18.01
CA LYS A 69 -0.54 -28.60 -18.72
C LYS A 69 -0.49 -27.18 -18.18
N GLY A 70 0.71 -26.70 -17.85
CA GLY A 70 0.95 -25.29 -17.47
C GLY A 70 0.54 -24.89 -16.05
N LEU A 71 -0.09 -25.81 -15.29
CA LEU A 71 -0.51 -25.54 -13.91
C LEU A 71 0.59 -25.96 -12.91
N SER A 72 0.72 -25.22 -11.81
CA SER A 72 1.51 -25.64 -10.65
C SER A 72 0.79 -26.72 -9.87
N LEU A 73 1.52 -27.46 -9.03
CA LEU A 73 0.91 -28.45 -8.15
C LEU A 73 -0.13 -27.82 -7.24
N SER A 74 0.15 -26.66 -6.67
CA SER A 74 -0.76 -25.90 -5.83
C SER A 74 -2.06 -25.56 -6.57
N GLN A 75 -1.99 -25.04 -7.80
CA GLN A 75 -3.16 -24.76 -8.64
C GLN A 75 -3.96 -26.02 -9.00
N ILE A 76 -3.27 -27.14 -9.23
CA ILE A 76 -3.93 -28.41 -9.51
C ILE A 76 -4.72 -28.87 -8.29
N ILE A 77 -4.10 -28.88 -7.11
CA ILE A 77 -4.70 -29.38 -5.87
C ILE A 77 -5.86 -28.48 -5.44
N SER A 78 -5.69 -27.17 -5.57
CA SER A 78 -6.66 -26.19 -5.07
C SER A 78 -7.88 -25.98 -5.96
N SER A 79 -7.72 -26.17 -7.27
CA SER A 79 -8.80 -25.84 -8.22
C SER A 79 -9.10 -26.94 -9.25
N ALA A 80 -8.10 -27.38 -10.02
CA ALA A 80 -8.34 -28.29 -11.13
C ALA A 80 -8.73 -29.71 -10.68
N LEU A 81 -8.09 -30.23 -9.65
CA LEU A 81 -8.34 -31.58 -9.13
C LEU A 81 -9.73 -31.72 -8.45
N PRO A 82 -10.18 -30.79 -7.58
CA PRO A 82 -11.54 -30.81 -7.05
C PRO A 82 -12.59 -30.82 -8.14
N TYR A 83 -12.46 -29.93 -9.14
CA TYR A 83 -13.38 -29.86 -10.28
C TYR A 83 -13.43 -31.16 -11.11
N ASP A 84 -12.26 -31.72 -11.48
CA ASP A 84 -12.20 -32.97 -12.21
C ASP A 84 -12.80 -34.14 -11.38
N ARG A 85 -12.64 -34.14 -10.05
CA ARG A 85 -13.25 -35.14 -9.15
C ARG A 85 -14.75 -35.00 -9.04
N GLU A 86 -15.27 -33.79 -9.03
CA GLU A 86 -16.72 -33.54 -9.05
C GLU A 86 -17.34 -34.10 -10.32
N LEU A 87 -16.76 -33.81 -11.49
CA LEU A 87 -17.19 -34.40 -12.76
C LEU A 87 -17.17 -35.94 -12.74
N ILE A 88 -16.08 -36.53 -12.20
CA ILE A 88 -15.99 -38.01 -12.10
C ILE A 88 -17.04 -38.56 -11.14
N ALA A 89 -17.36 -37.89 -10.05
CA ALA A 89 -18.41 -38.29 -9.11
C ALA A 89 -19.81 -38.22 -9.74
N GLU A 90 -20.04 -37.28 -10.64
CA GLU A 90 -21.25 -37.16 -11.46
C GLU A 90 -21.29 -38.14 -12.62
N GLY A 91 -20.30 -39.03 -12.77
CA GLY A 91 -20.19 -40.00 -13.88
C GLY A 91 -19.70 -39.41 -15.19
N LEU A 92 -19.22 -38.15 -15.17
CA LEU A 92 -18.71 -37.46 -16.36
C LEU A 92 -17.20 -37.70 -16.51
N ASP A 93 -16.71 -37.74 -17.75
CA ASP A 93 -15.29 -37.85 -18.07
C ASP A 93 -14.68 -36.44 -18.21
N PRO A 94 -13.79 -35.98 -17.31
CA PRO A 94 -13.19 -34.66 -17.40
C PRO A 94 -12.50 -34.36 -18.73
N ILE A 95 -11.95 -35.37 -19.40
CA ILE A 95 -11.32 -35.22 -20.73
C ILE A 95 -12.40 -35.02 -21.80
N GLU A 96 -13.47 -35.78 -21.75
CA GLU A 96 -14.58 -35.66 -22.68
C GLU A 96 -15.34 -34.34 -22.49
N GLU A 97 -15.56 -33.93 -21.24
CA GLU A 97 -16.18 -32.62 -20.94
C GLU A 97 -15.31 -31.45 -21.41
N GLN A 98 -14.00 -31.54 -21.21
CA GLN A 98 -13.09 -30.56 -21.78
C GLN A 98 -13.09 -30.57 -23.32
N LYS A 99 -13.18 -31.77 -23.93
CA LYS A 99 -13.25 -31.89 -25.38
C LYS A 99 -14.58 -31.34 -25.93
N LYS A 100 -15.70 -31.61 -25.25
CA LYS A 100 -17.00 -31.04 -25.58
C LYS A 100 -16.98 -29.51 -25.45
N ALA A 101 -16.45 -28.97 -24.35
CA ALA A 101 -16.32 -27.55 -24.15
C ALA A 101 -15.46 -26.90 -25.25
N ARG A 102 -14.34 -27.54 -25.65
CA ARG A 102 -13.51 -27.09 -26.79
C ARG A 102 -14.23 -27.17 -28.11
N GLN A 103 -15.00 -28.23 -28.35
CA GLN A 103 -15.80 -28.38 -29.57
C GLN A 103 -16.95 -27.36 -29.62
N GLN A 104 -17.62 -27.12 -28.50
CA GLN A 104 -18.63 -26.07 -28.38
C GLN A 104 -18.03 -24.69 -28.60
N ALA A 105 -16.88 -24.41 -27.98
CA ALA A 105 -16.16 -23.16 -28.22
C ALA A 105 -15.69 -23.01 -29.68
N ALA A 106 -15.27 -24.12 -30.33
CA ALA A 106 -14.90 -24.11 -31.74
C ALA A 106 -16.12 -23.91 -32.64
N LYS A 107 -17.27 -24.54 -32.35
CA LYS A 107 -18.54 -24.31 -33.07
C LYS A 107 -19.03 -22.88 -32.89
N LEU A 108 -19.01 -22.35 -31.65
CA LEU A 108 -19.28 -20.94 -31.36
C LEU A 108 -18.32 -20.00 -32.11
N ALA A 109 -17.03 -20.33 -32.13
CA ALA A 109 -16.04 -19.56 -32.88
C ALA A 109 -16.29 -19.59 -34.39
N GLU A 110 -16.80 -20.71 -34.91
CA GLU A 110 -17.14 -20.87 -36.32
C GLU A 110 -18.43 -20.13 -36.70
N GLU A 111 -19.46 -20.17 -35.84
CA GLU A 111 -20.66 -19.34 -35.96
C GLU A 111 -20.34 -17.84 -35.87
N ASN A 112 -19.42 -17.45 -35.01
CA ASN A 112 -19.02 -16.07 -34.80
C ASN A 112 -18.03 -15.50 -35.83
N LYS A 113 -17.39 -16.36 -36.64
CA LYS A 113 -16.70 -15.92 -37.86
C LYS A 113 -17.62 -15.11 -38.79
N LYS A 114 -18.94 -15.37 -38.71
CA LYS A 114 -19.94 -14.59 -39.46
C LYS A 114 -20.12 -13.16 -38.92
N GLN A 115 -19.85 -12.90 -37.67
CA GLN A 115 -20.06 -11.55 -37.08
C GLN A 115 -18.80 -10.72 -36.92
N LYS A 116 -17.59 -11.24 -37.09
CA LYS A 116 -16.28 -10.54 -37.11
C LYS A 116 -16.02 -9.60 -35.93
N ILE A 117 -16.80 -9.62 -34.86
CA ILE A 117 -16.69 -8.71 -33.73
C ILE A 117 -15.66 -9.26 -32.75
N THR A 118 -14.59 -8.53 -32.52
CA THR A 118 -13.55 -8.88 -31.56
C THR A 118 -13.85 -8.30 -30.18
N PHE A 119 -13.17 -8.81 -29.16
CA PHE A 119 -13.24 -8.22 -27.82
C PHE A 119 -12.79 -6.75 -27.81
N GLU A 120 -11.78 -6.42 -28.60
CA GLU A 120 -11.28 -5.04 -28.72
C GLU A 120 -12.35 -4.10 -29.29
N ASP A 121 -13.12 -4.54 -30.30
CA ASP A 121 -14.21 -3.74 -30.86
C ASP A 121 -15.27 -3.43 -29.79
N VAL A 122 -15.64 -4.44 -29.03
CA VAL A 122 -16.61 -4.29 -27.91
C VAL A 122 -16.04 -3.40 -26.81
N TYR A 123 -14.78 -3.60 -26.45
CA TYR A 123 -14.09 -2.77 -25.45
C TYR A 123 -14.07 -1.29 -25.86
N LEU A 124 -13.72 -0.97 -27.09
CA LEU A 124 -13.67 0.41 -27.58
C LEU A 124 -15.05 1.08 -27.57
N GLN A 125 -16.09 0.34 -27.95
CA GLN A 125 -17.47 0.82 -27.88
C GLN A 125 -17.90 1.07 -26.42
N TRP A 126 -17.66 0.13 -25.52
CA TRP A 126 -17.95 0.27 -24.09
C TRP A 126 -17.15 1.42 -23.47
N LYS A 127 -15.87 1.59 -23.83
CA LYS A 127 -15.03 2.69 -23.38
C LYS A 127 -15.63 4.04 -23.77
N GLY A 128 -16.04 4.20 -25.03
CA GLY A 128 -16.71 5.40 -25.53
C GLY A 128 -18.04 5.67 -24.84
N TYR A 129 -18.87 4.65 -24.63
CA TYR A 129 -20.11 4.73 -23.87
C TYR A 129 -19.87 5.19 -22.42
N THR A 130 -18.92 4.58 -21.73
CA THR A 130 -18.60 4.88 -20.34
C THR A 130 -18.06 6.30 -20.19
N GLN A 131 -17.23 6.77 -21.13
CA GLN A 131 -16.76 8.16 -21.18
C GLN A 131 -17.91 9.15 -21.35
N LYS A 132 -18.80 8.93 -22.30
CA LYS A 132 -19.98 9.78 -22.51
C LYS A 132 -20.89 9.81 -21.28
N LYS A 133 -21.19 8.64 -20.70
CA LYS A 133 -22.02 8.52 -19.49
C LYS A 133 -21.40 9.23 -18.29
N THR A 134 -20.09 9.20 -18.16
CA THR A 134 -19.40 9.88 -17.07
C THR A 134 -19.40 11.39 -17.28
N LEU A 135 -19.11 11.85 -18.50
CA LEU A 135 -19.10 13.28 -18.83
C LEU A 135 -20.49 13.92 -18.76
N SER A 136 -21.55 13.16 -19.08
CA SER A 136 -22.94 13.69 -18.97
C SER A 136 -23.35 14.06 -17.54
N LYS A 137 -22.60 13.63 -16.52
CA LYS A 137 -22.82 13.97 -15.11
C LYS A 137 -22.17 15.28 -14.69
N TYR A 138 -21.32 15.87 -15.51
CA TYR A 138 -20.52 17.04 -15.20
C TYR A 138 -20.61 18.05 -16.33
N ASP A 139 -20.51 19.32 -15.99
CA ASP A 139 -20.23 20.34 -16.99
C ASP A 139 -18.83 20.13 -17.56
N VAL A 140 -18.71 20.03 -18.89
CA VAL A 140 -17.47 19.63 -19.60
C VAL A 140 -16.31 20.60 -19.32
N SER A 141 -16.61 21.84 -18.94
CA SER A 141 -15.62 22.87 -18.62
C SER A 141 -15.06 22.81 -17.20
N THR A 142 -15.60 21.92 -16.35
CA THR A 142 -15.27 21.90 -14.92
C THR A 142 -14.03 21.07 -14.59
N ILE A 143 -13.39 21.39 -13.45
CA ILE A 143 -12.28 20.60 -12.89
C ILE A 143 -12.74 19.19 -12.54
N GLU A 144 -13.99 19.01 -12.12
CA GLU A 144 -14.62 17.74 -11.79
C GLU A 144 -14.67 16.80 -13.00
N SER A 145 -15.08 17.33 -14.17
CA SER A 145 -15.11 16.55 -15.42
C SER A 145 -13.70 16.08 -15.81
N TYR A 146 -12.70 16.95 -15.66
CA TYR A 146 -11.31 16.61 -15.95
C TYR A 146 -10.74 15.57 -14.97
N LYS A 147 -11.05 15.69 -13.67
CA LYS A 147 -10.69 14.69 -12.65
C LYS A 147 -11.34 13.33 -12.97
N ALA A 148 -12.62 13.31 -13.28
CA ALA A 148 -13.37 12.10 -13.62
C ALA A 148 -12.79 11.38 -14.86
N LEU A 149 -12.46 12.13 -15.92
CA LEU A 149 -11.81 11.59 -17.12
C LEU A 149 -10.43 11.01 -16.81
N ARG A 150 -9.63 11.72 -16.01
CA ARG A 150 -8.29 11.26 -15.63
C ARG A 150 -8.35 9.95 -14.84
N ASP A 151 -9.26 9.84 -13.87
CA ASP A 151 -9.38 8.66 -13.03
C ASP A 151 -9.90 7.46 -13.84
N MET A 152 -10.81 7.72 -14.77
CA MET A 152 -11.31 6.73 -15.71
C MET A 152 -10.21 6.27 -16.69
N ASN A 153 -9.40 7.17 -17.23
CA ASN A 153 -8.29 6.82 -18.10
C ASN A 153 -7.23 5.97 -17.38
N ARG A 154 -6.98 6.19 -16.08
CA ARG A 154 -6.12 5.31 -15.26
C ARG A 154 -6.71 3.91 -15.14
N TYR A 155 -8.01 3.82 -14.98
CA TYR A 155 -8.73 2.57 -14.91
C TYR A 155 -8.63 1.79 -16.23
N PHE A 156 -8.86 2.45 -17.36
CA PHE A 156 -8.69 1.88 -18.68
C PHE A 156 -7.24 1.44 -18.93
N HIS A 157 -6.27 2.27 -18.59
CA HIS A 157 -4.86 1.98 -18.81
C HIS A 157 -4.41 0.66 -18.14
N VAL A 158 -4.86 0.39 -16.92
CA VAL A 158 -4.55 -0.87 -16.23
C VAL A 158 -5.13 -2.07 -16.99
N PHE A 159 -6.38 -1.95 -17.46
CA PHE A 159 -7.05 -2.98 -18.25
C PHE A 159 -6.38 -3.19 -19.62
N GLU A 160 -6.07 -2.10 -20.32
CA GLU A 160 -5.38 -2.10 -21.61
C GLU A 160 -3.98 -2.74 -21.53
N LYS A 161 -3.31 -2.55 -20.41
CA LYS A 161 -1.97 -3.12 -20.21
C LYS A 161 -1.98 -4.61 -19.90
N HIS A 162 -2.94 -5.09 -19.12
CA HIS A 162 -2.86 -6.42 -18.53
C HIS A 162 -3.87 -7.43 -19.12
N ILE A 163 -5.00 -6.98 -19.64
CA ILE A 163 -6.08 -7.87 -20.12
C ILE A 163 -6.26 -7.76 -21.63
N LEU A 164 -6.33 -6.54 -22.15
CA LEU A 164 -6.63 -6.31 -23.57
C LEU A 164 -5.66 -7.04 -24.51
N PRO A 165 -4.32 -7.10 -24.27
CA PRO A 165 -3.42 -7.81 -25.18
C PRO A 165 -3.73 -9.29 -25.34
N SER A 166 -4.29 -9.92 -24.31
CA SER A 166 -4.65 -11.35 -24.34
C SER A 166 -6.01 -11.64 -24.97
N LEU A 167 -6.91 -10.65 -25.00
CA LEU A 167 -8.29 -10.83 -25.48
C LEU A 167 -8.60 -10.04 -26.76
N ALA A 168 -7.81 -9.01 -27.10
CA ALA A 168 -8.14 -8.02 -28.12
C ALA A 168 -8.65 -8.66 -29.43
N LYS A 169 -7.93 -9.62 -29.98
CA LYS A 169 -8.23 -10.30 -31.25
C LYS A 169 -9.18 -11.50 -31.13
N THR A 170 -9.60 -11.82 -29.92
CA THR A 170 -10.49 -12.96 -29.67
C THR A 170 -11.93 -12.58 -30.02
N PRO A 171 -12.64 -13.34 -30.87
CA PRO A 171 -14.06 -13.09 -31.11
C PRO A 171 -14.83 -13.11 -29.80
N ILE A 172 -15.67 -12.10 -29.56
CA ILE A 172 -16.35 -11.91 -28.27
C ILE A 172 -17.18 -13.13 -27.83
N TYR A 173 -17.84 -13.78 -28.78
CA TYR A 173 -18.68 -14.95 -28.52
C TYR A 173 -17.87 -16.23 -28.25
N SER A 174 -16.58 -16.27 -28.58
CA SER A 174 -15.71 -17.42 -28.31
C SER A 174 -15.02 -17.36 -26.95
N ILE A 175 -15.15 -16.24 -26.25
CA ILE A 175 -14.56 -16.08 -24.91
C ILE A 175 -15.35 -16.93 -23.91
N THR A 176 -14.65 -17.82 -23.24
CA THR A 176 -15.22 -18.71 -22.21
C THR A 176 -14.65 -18.36 -20.83
N SER A 177 -15.31 -18.80 -19.76
CA SER A 177 -14.78 -18.69 -18.41
C SER A 177 -13.40 -19.35 -18.25
N TYR A 178 -13.07 -20.34 -19.06
CA TYR A 178 -11.75 -20.96 -19.08
C TYR A 178 -10.67 -19.98 -19.58
N HIS A 179 -10.89 -19.30 -20.70
CA HIS A 179 -9.97 -18.28 -21.20
C HIS A 179 -9.73 -17.18 -20.17
N LEU A 180 -10.79 -16.74 -19.48
CA LEU A 180 -10.68 -15.74 -18.42
C LEU A 180 -9.88 -16.27 -17.22
N THR A 181 -10.06 -17.54 -16.86
CA THR A 181 -9.32 -18.16 -15.76
C THR A 181 -7.82 -18.24 -16.09
N GLU A 182 -7.44 -18.59 -17.32
CA GLU A 182 -6.03 -18.63 -17.74
C GLU A 182 -5.35 -17.26 -17.61
N ILE A 183 -6.07 -16.17 -17.87
CA ILE A 183 -5.55 -14.80 -17.76
C ILE A 183 -5.49 -14.33 -16.29
N PHE A 184 -6.58 -14.58 -15.54
CA PHE A 184 -6.74 -14.01 -14.21
C PHE A 184 -6.08 -14.81 -13.09
N ALA A 185 -5.92 -16.14 -13.21
CA ALA A 185 -5.31 -16.95 -12.17
C ALA A 185 -3.86 -16.49 -11.87
N PRO A 186 -2.95 -16.37 -12.84
CA PRO A 186 -1.60 -15.86 -12.60
C PRO A 186 -1.62 -14.40 -12.13
N LEU A 187 -2.52 -13.57 -12.68
CA LEU A 187 -2.62 -12.16 -12.30
C LEU A 187 -3.08 -12.00 -10.84
N TYR A 188 -4.02 -12.82 -10.37
CA TYR A 188 -4.42 -12.83 -8.96
C TYR A 188 -3.32 -13.35 -8.03
N SER A 189 -2.57 -14.36 -8.46
CA SER A 189 -1.48 -14.92 -7.66
C SER A 189 -0.31 -13.93 -7.49
N GLU A 190 0.05 -13.19 -8.55
CA GLU A 190 1.22 -12.32 -8.55
C GLU A 190 0.89 -10.85 -8.27
N HIS A 191 -0.25 -10.36 -8.77
CA HIS A 191 -0.65 -8.96 -8.77
C HIS A 191 -2.11 -8.76 -8.38
N TYR A 192 -2.50 -9.22 -7.19
CA TYR A 192 -3.88 -9.22 -6.69
C TYR A 192 -4.63 -7.89 -6.88
N ALA A 193 -4.00 -6.77 -6.51
CA ALA A 193 -4.61 -5.43 -6.64
C ALA A 193 -4.87 -5.05 -8.10
N THR A 194 -4.01 -5.45 -9.02
CA THR A 194 -4.15 -5.24 -10.47
C THR A 194 -5.26 -6.12 -11.03
N ALA A 195 -5.29 -7.40 -10.64
CA ALA A 195 -6.35 -8.33 -11.04
C ALA A 195 -7.75 -7.82 -10.65
N ASN A 196 -7.93 -7.35 -9.41
CA ASN A 196 -9.20 -6.75 -8.96
C ASN A 196 -9.59 -5.50 -9.76
N LYS A 197 -8.61 -4.64 -10.10
CA LYS A 197 -8.86 -3.46 -10.94
C LYS A 197 -9.27 -3.84 -12.36
N CYS A 198 -8.86 -5.00 -12.86
CA CYS A 198 -9.23 -5.50 -14.18
C CYS A 198 -10.54 -6.29 -14.18
N ALA A 199 -10.86 -6.97 -13.08
CA ALA A 199 -12.06 -7.82 -12.99
C ALA A 199 -13.36 -7.01 -13.09
N THR A 200 -13.42 -5.83 -12.46
CA THR A 200 -14.60 -4.96 -12.52
C THR A 200 -14.91 -4.50 -13.94
N PRO A 201 -13.96 -3.85 -14.69
CA PRO A 201 -14.25 -3.45 -16.08
C PRO A 201 -14.59 -4.63 -16.98
N LEU A 202 -13.97 -5.78 -16.75
CA LEU A 202 -14.32 -6.99 -17.52
C LEU A 202 -15.79 -7.38 -17.32
N GLY A 203 -16.25 -7.39 -16.08
CA GLY A 203 -17.66 -7.64 -15.76
C GLY A 203 -18.60 -6.61 -16.37
N ASP A 204 -18.23 -5.33 -16.29
CA ASP A 204 -19.00 -4.21 -16.83
C ASP A 204 -19.08 -4.30 -18.37
N ILE A 205 -17.98 -4.63 -19.06
CA ILE A 205 -17.95 -4.80 -20.53
C ILE A 205 -18.92 -5.88 -20.97
N PHE A 206 -18.84 -7.08 -20.37
CA PHE A 206 -19.70 -8.18 -20.75
C PHE A 206 -21.16 -7.94 -20.41
N SER A 207 -21.45 -7.37 -19.24
CA SER A 207 -22.82 -7.02 -18.85
C SER A 207 -23.42 -5.94 -19.75
N TRP A 208 -22.64 -4.95 -20.12
CA TRP A 208 -23.05 -3.92 -21.07
C TRP A 208 -23.33 -4.51 -22.45
N TYR A 209 -22.44 -5.36 -22.96
CA TYR A 209 -22.60 -5.95 -24.29
C TYR A 209 -23.77 -6.94 -24.33
N GLU A 210 -24.03 -7.68 -23.25
CA GLU A 210 -25.24 -8.52 -23.12
C GLU A 210 -26.52 -7.67 -23.21
N GLN A 211 -26.54 -6.47 -22.60
CA GLN A 211 -27.65 -5.53 -22.71
C GLN A 211 -27.80 -4.97 -24.13
N GLU A 212 -26.70 -4.52 -24.76
CA GLU A 212 -26.70 -3.96 -26.12
C GLU A 212 -27.20 -5.01 -27.15
N THR A 213 -26.85 -6.28 -26.98
CA THR A 213 -27.29 -7.37 -27.83
C THR A 213 -28.65 -7.94 -27.45
N LYS A 214 -29.37 -7.30 -26.50
CA LYS A 214 -30.67 -7.78 -25.99
C LYS A 214 -30.67 -9.25 -25.55
N GLY A 215 -29.52 -9.70 -25.02
CA GLY A 215 -29.35 -11.05 -24.50
C GLY A 215 -28.96 -12.11 -25.53
N GLU A 216 -28.67 -11.75 -26.78
CA GLU A 216 -28.07 -12.69 -27.76
C GLU A 216 -26.67 -13.13 -27.32
N PHE A 217 -25.86 -12.18 -26.84
CA PHE A 217 -24.62 -12.50 -26.17
C PHE A 217 -24.91 -12.88 -24.71
N LYS A 218 -24.23 -13.91 -24.21
CA LYS A 218 -24.26 -14.30 -22.80
C LYS A 218 -22.90 -14.11 -22.16
N THR A 219 -22.87 -13.47 -21.02
CA THR A 219 -21.61 -13.24 -20.30
C THR A 219 -20.91 -14.56 -19.97
N PRO A 220 -19.60 -14.68 -20.27
CA PRO A 220 -18.82 -15.86 -19.88
C PRO A 220 -18.43 -15.86 -18.40
N ILE A 221 -18.76 -14.80 -17.66
CA ILE A 221 -18.48 -14.69 -16.22
C ILE A 221 -19.57 -15.46 -15.46
N THR A 222 -19.25 -16.69 -15.11
CA THR A 222 -20.13 -17.59 -14.36
C THR A 222 -19.66 -17.76 -12.92
N SER A 223 -20.47 -18.40 -12.09
CA SER A 223 -20.07 -18.77 -10.72
C SER A 223 -18.82 -19.66 -10.70
N SER A 224 -18.67 -20.55 -11.69
CA SER A 224 -17.47 -21.37 -11.84
C SER A 224 -16.19 -20.56 -12.07
N PHE A 225 -16.25 -19.47 -12.80
CA PHE A 225 -15.11 -18.55 -12.93
C PHE A 225 -14.64 -18.02 -11.57
N ALA A 226 -15.58 -17.59 -10.71
CA ALA A 226 -15.26 -17.11 -9.37
C ALA A 226 -14.68 -18.23 -8.47
N ILE A 227 -15.21 -19.45 -8.57
CA ILE A 227 -14.73 -20.62 -7.82
C ILE A 227 -13.31 -21.00 -8.27
N ASN A 228 -13.05 -21.05 -9.56
CA ASN A 228 -11.75 -21.41 -10.13
C ASN A 228 -10.63 -20.43 -9.75
N LEU A 229 -10.99 -19.17 -9.49
CA LEU A 229 -10.04 -18.14 -9.05
C LEU A 229 -9.88 -18.05 -7.53
N ARG A 230 -10.72 -18.74 -6.74
CA ARG A 230 -10.79 -18.58 -5.28
C ARG A 230 -9.44 -18.73 -4.60
N ASP A 231 -8.68 -19.74 -4.95
CA ASP A 231 -7.41 -20.04 -4.29
C ASP A 231 -6.28 -19.15 -4.79
N SER A 232 -6.24 -18.84 -6.08
CA SER A 232 -5.33 -17.83 -6.63
C SER A 232 -5.56 -16.45 -5.98
N ARG A 233 -6.83 -16.07 -5.72
CA ARG A 233 -7.18 -14.86 -4.99
C ARG A 233 -6.67 -14.89 -3.55
N LYS A 234 -6.84 -16.00 -2.83
CA LYS A 234 -6.34 -16.15 -1.45
C LYS A 234 -4.83 -16.05 -1.38
N GLU A 235 -4.12 -16.69 -2.33
CA GLU A 235 -2.68 -16.65 -2.42
C GLU A 235 -2.19 -15.21 -2.70
N GLY A 236 -2.82 -14.50 -3.63
CA GLY A 236 -2.53 -13.09 -3.93
C GLY A 236 -2.77 -12.15 -2.74
N ILE A 237 -3.85 -12.36 -1.97
CA ILE A 237 -4.13 -11.58 -0.75
C ILE A 237 -3.02 -11.81 0.28
N ARG A 238 -2.57 -13.05 0.49
CA ARG A 238 -1.47 -13.35 1.42
C ARG A 238 -0.16 -12.69 1.03
N LYS A 239 0.05 -12.41 -0.25
CA LYS A 239 1.23 -11.70 -0.78
C LYS A 239 1.08 -10.18 -0.74
N THR A 240 -0.12 -9.66 -0.48
CA THR A 240 -0.35 -8.21 -0.40
C THR A 240 0.26 -7.71 0.90
N LYS A 241 1.32 -6.91 0.78
CA LYS A 241 2.01 -6.30 1.91
C LYS A 241 1.45 -4.89 2.17
N ASN A 242 1.44 -4.50 3.44
CA ASN A 242 1.17 -3.13 3.83
C ASN A 242 2.32 -2.21 3.33
N PHE A 243 2.05 -0.92 3.23
CA PHE A 243 3.10 0.05 2.99
C PHE A 243 4.08 0.07 4.16
N ASN A 244 5.36 0.18 3.86
CA ASN A 244 6.40 0.25 4.87
C ASN A 244 6.25 1.54 5.69
N ALA A 245 6.31 1.39 7.01
CA ALA A 245 6.36 2.49 7.97
C ALA A 245 7.64 2.40 8.78
N PRO A 246 8.26 3.52 9.15
CA PRO A 246 9.31 3.51 10.15
C PRO A 246 8.73 3.17 11.52
N ASP A 247 9.56 2.81 12.48
CA ASP A 247 9.16 2.84 13.88
C ASP A 247 8.73 4.28 14.22
N TYR A 248 7.60 4.46 14.90
CA TYR A 248 7.11 5.81 15.24
C TYR A 248 8.12 6.59 16.09
N ARG A 249 8.98 5.92 16.88
CA ARG A 249 10.02 6.54 17.68
C ARG A 249 11.07 7.27 16.85
N ALA A 250 11.19 6.93 15.56
CA ALA A 250 12.07 7.62 14.62
C ALA A 250 11.43 8.88 14.01
N LEU A 251 10.13 9.12 14.21
CA LEU A 251 9.45 10.27 13.59
C LEU A 251 10.01 11.63 14.01
N PRO A 252 10.41 11.88 15.28
CA PRO A 252 11.04 13.14 15.63
C PRO A 252 12.29 13.44 14.78
N VAL A 253 13.11 12.44 14.50
CA VAL A 253 14.31 12.56 13.64
C VAL A 253 13.93 12.79 12.18
N ILE A 254 12.99 12.00 11.67
CA ILE A 254 12.51 12.15 10.30
C ILE A 254 11.91 13.55 10.10
N PHE A 255 11.13 14.01 11.06
CA PHE A 255 10.50 15.32 11.03
C PHE A 255 11.52 16.44 11.06
N SER A 256 12.49 16.40 11.96
CA SER A 256 13.56 17.37 12.04
C SER A 256 14.36 17.46 10.73
N ARG A 257 14.68 16.32 10.12
CA ARG A 257 15.34 16.31 8.79
C ARG A 257 14.47 16.97 7.70
N LEU A 258 13.16 16.75 7.72
CA LEU A 258 12.22 17.40 6.79
C LEU A 258 12.10 18.91 7.04
N ASN A 259 12.25 19.35 8.29
CA ASN A 259 12.14 20.75 8.71
C ASN A 259 13.48 21.51 8.64
N SER A 260 14.55 20.86 8.21
CA SER A 260 15.86 21.49 8.08
C SER A 260 15.85 22.61 7.02
N GLU A 261 16.77 23.57 7.14
CA GLU A 261 16.94 24.71 6.21
C GLU A 261 17.04 24.25 4.73
N ARG A 262 17.65 23.09 4.51
CA ARG A 262 17.75 22.46 3.18
C ARG A 262 16.41 22.32 2.48
N TYR A 263 15.32 22.13 3.24
CA TYR A 263 13.97 21.87 2.72
C TYR A 263 12.96 22.97 3.03
N GLU A 264 13.35 24.08 3.62
CA GLU A 264 12.45 25.17 4.04
C GLU A 264 11.49 25.63 2.92
N ASN A 265 11.98 25.73 1.71
CA ASN A 265 11.20 26.13 0.55
C ASN A 265 10.69 24.96 -0.32
N ASN A 266 10.85 23.72 0.15
CA ASN A 266 10.44 22.53 -0.61
C ASN A 266 9.00 22.15 -0.31
N THR A 267 8.09 22.41 -1.26
CA THR A 267 6.66 22.10 -1.10
C THR A 267 6.39 20.62 -0.78
N SER A 268 7.20 19.69 -1.31
CA SER A 268 7.03 18.25 -1.01
C SER A 268 7.39 17.93 0.45
N ALA A 269 8.42 18.56 0.98
CA ALA A 269 8.81 18.44 2.39
C ALA A 269 7.74 19.00 3.31
N LEU A 270 7.24 20.21 3.02
CA LEU A 270 6.16 20.84 3.77
C LEU A 270 4.90 19.98 3.81
N ILE A 271 4.50 19.41 2.68
CA ILE A 271 3.34 18.49 2.63
C ILE A 271 3.62 17.22 3.42
N ALA A 272 4.83 16.65 3.36
CA ALA A 272 5.20 15.47 4.13
C ALA A 272 5.14 15.73 5.64
N GLN A 273 5.70 16.85 6.11
CA GLN A 273 5.59 17.31 7.49
C GLN A 273 4.13 17.43 7.92
N PHE A 274 3.32 18.09 7.11
CA PHE A 274 1.90 18.30 7.40
C PHE A 274 1.11 16.98 7.43
N CYS A 275 1.43 16.03 6.55
CA CYS A 275 0.86 14.69 6.61
C CYS A 275 1.20 13.97 7.92
N ILE A 276 2.44 14.10 8.40
CA ILE A 276 2.88 13.50 9.67
C ILE A 276 2.10 14.11 10.83
N LEU A 277 2.10 15.44 10.95
CA LEU A 277 1.46 16.14 12.06
C LEU A 277 -0.06 15.96 12.09
N THR A 278 -0.72 16.11 10.95
CA THR A 278 -2.19 16.04 10.88
C THR A 278 -2.72 14.63 10.70
N THR A 279 -1.86 13.65 10.44
CA THR A 279 -2.22 12.25 10.13
C THR A 279 -3.11 12.10 8.89
N CYS A 280 -3.13 13.11 8.04
CA CYS A 280 -3.96 13.15 6.85
C CYS A 280 -3.40 12.35 5.67
N ARG A 281 -4.28 12.01 4.76
CA ARG A 281 -3.87 11.44 3.47
C ARG A 281 -3.23 12.53 2.62
N ASN A 282 -2.18 12.17 1.91
CA ASN A 282 -1.44 13.05 1.02
C ASN A 282 -2.35 13.89 0.08
N GLN A 283 -3.39 13.29 -0.50
CA GLN A 283 -4.30 14.02 -1.39
C GLN A 283 -5.01 15.19 -0.69
N ALA A 284 -5.48 14.98 0.54
CA ALA A 284 -6.19 16.00 1.30
C ALA A 284 -5.27 17.20 1.63
N VAL A 285 -4.04 16.93 2.09
CA VAL A 285 -3.06 17.98 2.41
C VAL A 285 -2.61 18.71 1.15
N ARG A 286 -2.31 17.99 0.08
CA ARG A 286 -1.84 18.55 -1.18
C ARG A 286 -2.84 19.51 -1.83
N ASN A 287 -4.13 19.22 -1.69
CA ASN A 287 -5.22 20.02 -2.27
C ASN A 287 -5.79 21.05 -1.28
N LEU A 288 -5.24 21.14 -0.05
CA LEU A 288 -5.74 22.03 0.98
C LEU A 288 -5.72 23.50 0.52
N GLN A 289 -6.85 24.18 0.73
CA GLN A 289 -7.04 25.58 0.40
C GLN A 289 -7.25 26.39 1.68
N TRP A 290 -6.80 27.63 1.69
CA TRP A 290 -6.91 28.51 2.85
C TRP A 290 -8.33 28.73 3.35
N GLU A 291 -9.30 28.74 2.46
CA GLU A 291 -10.74 28.88 2.79
C GLU A 291 -11.28 27.74 3.67
N ASN A 292 -10.59 26.59 3.68
CA ASN A 292 -10.98 25.43 4.47
C ASN A 292 -10.22 25.32 5.80
N VAL A 293 -9.32 26.26 6.10
CA VAL A 293 -8.50 26.28 7.33
C VAL A 293 -9.10 27.25 8.33
N HIS A 294 -9.34 26.79 9.54
CA HIS A 294 -9.90 27.56 10.65
C HIS A 294 -8.91 27.54 11.82
N LEU A 295 -8.42 28.70 12.20
CA LEU A 295 -7.50 28.90 13.32
C LEU A 295 -8.25 29.53 14.49
N ASN A 296 -8.03 28.99 15.69
CA ASN A 296 -8.49 29.54 16.95
C ASN A 296 -7.48 30.57 17.50
N GLU A 297 -7.87 31.34 18.50
CA GLU A 297 -7.02 32.37 19.14
C GLU A 297 -5.78 31.77 19.83
N ASP A 298 -5.88 30.53 20.32
CA ASP A 298 -4.79 29.77 20.94
C ASP A 298 -3.88 29.06 19.94
N SER A 299 -3.99 29.38 18.66
CA SER A 299 -3.30 28.72 17.54
C SER A 299 -3.69 27.26 17.30
N THR A 300 -4.59 26.66 18.06
CA THR A 300 -5.20 25.39 17.66
C THR A 300 -6.14 25.61 16.49
N GLY A 301 -6.67 24.55 15.90
CA GLY A 301 -7.63 24.73 14.83
C GLY A 301 -8.02 23.45 14.14
N TYR A 302 -8.72 23.60 13.04
CA TYR A 302 -9.12 22.48 12.20
C TYR A 302 -9.18 22.91 10.74
N PHE A 303 -9.15 21.92 9.86
CA PHE A 303 -9.50 22.14 8.46
C PHE A 303 -10.50 21.11 7.96
N ILE A 304 -11.27 21.49 6.95
CA ILE A 304 -12.31 20.63 6.38
C ILE A 304 -11.84 20.13 5.02
N ILE A 305 -11.80 18.82 4.85
CA ILE A 305 -11.49 18.21 3.55
C ILE A 305 -12.74 18.35 2.66
N PRO A 306 -12.63 18.97 1.47
CA PRO A 306 -13.72 19.01 0.50
C PRO A 306 -14.23 17.62 0.13
N LYS A 307 -15.52 17.47 -0.18
CA LYS A 307 -16.13 16.16 -0.54
C LYS A 307 -15.39 15.47 -1.69
N GLU A 308 -14.99 16.23 -2.69
CA GLU A 308 -14.27 15.77 -3.89
C GLU A 308 -12.86 15.24 -3.59
N ASP A 309 -12.23 15.71 -2.51
CA ASP A 309 -10.89 15.29 -2.09
C ASP A 309 -10.93 14.20 -1.00
N ASN A 310 -12.10 13.89 -0.46
CA ASN A 310 -12.27 12.82 0.52
C ASN A 310 -12.42 11.46 -0.17
N LYS A 311 -11.89 10.41 0.48
CA LYS A 311 -12.03 9.03 -0.01
C LYS A 311 -13.50 8.57 -0.04
N ILE A 312 -14.30 9.00 0.95
CA ILE A 312 -15.74 8.75 1.03
C ILE A 312 -16.44 10.05 0.62
N LYS A 313 -16.97 10.09 -0.60
CA LYS A 313 -17.55 11.33 -1.18
C LYS A 313 -18.74 11.88 -0.40
N ASP A 314 -19.58 10.99 0.15
CA ASP A 314 -20.78 11.35 0.90
C ASP A 314 -20.53 11.36 2.43
N ALA A 315 -19.28 11.41 2.85
CA ALA A 315 -18.95 11.48 4.27
C ALA A 315 -19.52 12.76 4.90
N PRO A 316 -20.12 12.68 6.10
CA PRO A 316 -20.56 13.85 6.84
C PRO A 316 -19.36 14.74 7.21
N LYS A 317 -19.65 15.98 7.64
CA LYS A 317 -18.62 16.99 7.94
C LYS A 317 -17.62 16.48 8.98
N GLU A 318 -18.09 15.80 10.01
CA GLU A 318 -17.29 15.24 11.12
C GLU A 318 -16.20 14.28 10.62
N LEU A 319 -16.52 13.44 9.63
CA LEU A 319 -15.55 12.53 9.00
C LEU A 319 -14.66 13.20 7.95
N ARG A 320 -14.74 14.52 7.82
CA ARG A 320 -13.92 15.34 6.92
C ARG A 320 -13.21 16.47 7.66
N THR A 321 -13.47 16.66 8.95
CA THR A 321 -12.84 17.66 9.80
C THR A 321 -11.58 17.07 10.45
N VAL A 322 -10.48 17.75 10.27
CA VAL A 322 -9.17 17.37 10.81
C VAL A 322 -8.75 18.40 11.83
N TYR A 323 -8.68 18.01 13.08
CA TYR A 323 -8.22 18.85 14.17
C TYR A 323 -6.68 18.84 14.25
N PHE A 324 -6.09 19.92 14.72
CA PHE A 324 -4.65 20.05 14.94
C PHE A 324 -4.36 20.95 16.16
N GLY A 325 -3.19 20.77 16.74
CA GLY A 325 -2.73 21.53 17.91
C GLY A 325 -2.07 22.87 17.53
N SER A 326 -1.55 23.55 18.53
CA SER A 326 -0.99 24.89 18.40
C SER A 326 0.27 24.96 17.54
N MET A 327 1.06 23.88 17.46
CA MET A 327 2.28 23.85 16.65
C MET A 327 1.96 23.89 15.15
N VAL A 328 0.97 23.09 14.71
CA VAL A 328 0.49 23.13 13.33
C VAL A 328 -0.14 24.49 13.00
N GLY A 329 -0.89 25.08 13.93
CA GLY A 329 -1.44 26.42 13.75
C GLY A 329 -0.37 27.49 13.58
N ALA A 330 0.67 27.46 14.39
CA ALA A 330 1.82 28.36 14.25
C ALA A 330 2.54 28.19 12.91
N LEU A 331 2.73 26.94 12.45
CA LEU A 331 3.29 26.66 11.11
C LEU A 331 2.40 27.22 9.99
N LEU A 332 1.07 27.08 10.10
CA LEU A 332 0.14 27.62 9.13
C LEU A 332 0.15 29.14 9.09
N THR A 333 0.20 29.80 10.24
CA THR A 333 0.27 31.26 10.34
C THR A 333 1.53 31.78 9.67
N ASN A 334 2.68 31.24 10.01
CA ASN A 334 3.97 31.61 9.38
C ASN A 334 3.96 31.37 7.87
N LEU A 335 3.40 30.22 7.43
CA LEU A 335 3.30 29.92 6.01
C LEU A 335 2.37 30.89 5.28
N LYS A 336 1.25 31.28 5.89
CA LYS A 336 0.30 32.25 5.36
C LYS A 336 0.92 33.62 5.18
N ASP A 337 1.63 34.11 6.21
CA ASP A 337 2.31 35.41 6.18
C ASP A 337 3.37 35.46 5.08
N LYS A 338 4.22 34.44 4.97
CA LYS A 338 5.19 34.31 3.89
C LYS A 338 4.55 34.25 2.49
N GLN A 339 3.37 33.65 2.38
CA GLN A 339 2.67 33.52 1.10
C GLN A 339 1.95 34.81 0.72
N ILE A 340 1.31 35.49 1.64
CA ILE A 340 0.63 36.77 1.40
C ILE A 340 1.64 37.81 0.88
N ALA A 341 2.86 37.82 1.43
CA ALA A 341 3.93 38.70 0.97
C ALA A 341 4.36 38.44 -0.49
N LEU A 342 4.26 37.19 -0.97
CA LEU A 342 4.70 36.79 -2.31
C LEU A 342 3.55 36.76 -3.34
N ALA A 343 2.34 36.39 -2.93
CA ALA A 343 1.17 36.20 -3.78
C ALA A 343 -0.12 36.39 -2.96
N PRO A 344 -0.64 37.62 -2.81
CA PRO A 344 -1.78 37.92 -1.95
C PRO A 344 -3.07 37.14 -2.25
N ALA A 345 -3.25 36.71 -3.50
CA ALA A 345 -4.45 35.95 -3.95
C ALA A 345 -4.25 34.44 -3.98
N ILE A 346 -3.27 33.92 -3.23
CA ILE A 346 -2.97 32.49 -3.25
C ILE A 346 -4.08 31.64 -2.62
N LYS A 347 -4.56 30.68 -3.37
CA LYS A 347 -5.67 29.80 -2.96
C LYS A 347 -5.22 28.60 -2.14
N TYR A 348 -4.10 27.96 -2.54
CA TYR A 348 -3.62 26.74 -1.94
C TYR A 348 -2.64 27.00 -0.80
N VAL A 349 -2.76 26.22 0.28
CA VAL A 349 -1.79 26.22 1.38
C VAL A 349 -0.42 25.73 0.90
N PHE A 350 -0.40 24.73 0.01
CA PHE A 350 0.82 24.13 -0.53
C PHE A 350 0.86 24.22 -2.07
N PRO A 351 1.10 25.40 -2.66
CA PRO A 351 1.14 25.56 -4.11
C PRO A 351 2.36 24.87 -4.72
N ASN A 352 2.23 24.43 -5.97
CA ASN A 352 3.34 23.85 -6.72
C ASN A 352 4.33 24.94 -7.18
N LYS A 353 5.27 25.29 -6.33
CA LYS A 353 6.30 26.32 -6.57
C LYS A 353 7.31 25.94 -7.67
N TYR A 354 7.32 24.71 -8.17
CA TYR A 354 8.18 24.30 -9.30
C TYR A 354 7.68 24.81 -10.67
N ARG A 355 6.48 25.37 -10.73
CA ARG A 355 5.93 25.97 -11.95
C ARG A 355 6.36 27.44 -12.03
N LYS A 356 6.78 27.90 -13.24
CA LYS A 356 7.20 29.29 -13.43
C LYS A 356 6.14 30.34 -13.03
N ASN A 357 4.86 30.03 -13.26
CA ASN A 357 3.73 30.91 -12.98
C ASN A 357 2.88 30.46 -11.78
N TRP A 358 3.52 29.90 -10.76
CA TRP A 358 2.81 29.32 -9.62
C TRP A 358 2.01 30.36 -8.80
N ALA A 359 2.50 31.61 -8.76
CA ALA A 359 1.84 32.71 -8.03
C ALA A 359 0.58 33.19 -8.75
N GLU A 360 0.59 33.22 -10.09
CA GLU A 360 -0.53 33.68 -10.93
C GLU A 360 -1.56 32.57 -11.17
N ASN A 361 -1.09 31.33 -11.32
CA ASN A 361 -1.93 30.17 -11.56
C ASN A 361 -1.54 29.01 -10.62
N PRO A 362 -1.88 29.13 -9.33
CA PRO A 362 -1.51 28.14 -8.33
C PRO A 362 -2.21 26.80 -8.62
N LYS A 363 -1.44 25.73 -8.60
CA LYS A 363 -1.94 24.35 -8.71
C LYS A 363 -1.29 23.48 -7.65
N PRO A 364 -1.93 22.39 -7.20
CA PRO A 364 -1.31 21.44 -6.29
C PRO A 364 -0.19 20.65 -6.97
N LEU A 365 0.67 20.03 -6.15
CA LEU A 365 1.69 19.08 -6.62
C LEU A 365 1.04 17.84 -7.25
N GLY A 366 1.81 17.14 -8.10
CA GLY A 366 1.42 15.84 -8.63
C GLY A 366 1.29 14.77 -7.53
N GLU A 367 0.45 13.76 -7.76
CA GLU A 367 0.12 12.73 -6.73
C GLU A 367 1.33 11.98 -6.17
N ASN A 368 2.31 11.69 -7.01
CA ASN A 368 3.48 10.91 -6.63
C ASN A 368 4.66 11.77 -6.14
N ALA A 369 4.55 13.11 -6.21
CA ALA A 369 5.66 14.00 -5.90
C ALA A 369 6.19 13.80 -4.48
N ILE A 370 5.29 13.71 -3.50
CA ILE A 370 5.64 13.56 -2.09
C ILE A 370 6.30 12.20 -1.82
N ASN A 371 5.70 11.12 -2.32
CA ASN A 371 6.28 9.78 -2.15
C ASN A 371 7.64 9.66 -2.85
N THR A 372 7.80 10.29 -4.03
CA THR A 372 9.08 10.33 -4.73
C THR A 372 10.12 11.13 -3.96
N PHE A 373 9.72 12.26 -3.36
CA PHE A 373 10.57 13.06 -2.49
C PHE A 373 11.00 12.24 -1.26
N MET A 374 10.07 11.63 -0.54
CA MET A 374 10.36 10.81 0.65
C MET A 374 11.34 9.66 0.34
N ARG A 375 11.13 8.97 -0.77
CA ARG A 375 12.03 7.89 -1.23
C ARG A 375 13.45 8.37 -1.52
N LYS A 376 13.60 9.57 -2.06
CA LYS A 376 14.92 10.16 -2.37
C LYS A 376 15.61 10.71 -1.14
N THR A 377 14.84 11.24 -0.19
CA THR A 377 15.35 11.88 1.03
C THR A 377 15.77 10.86 2.07
N PHE A 378 15.00 9.77 2.18
CA PHE A 378 15.23 8.68 3.13
C PHE A 378 15.60 7.42 2.35
N HIS A 379 16.86 7.32 1.91
CA HIS A 379 17.33 6.20 1.11
C HIS A 379 17.42 4.93 1.97
N VAL A 380 17.06 3.80 1.36
CA VAL A 380 17.01 2.47 1.99
C VAL A 380 18.30 2.09 2.72
N ASN A 381 19.45 2.39 2.14
CA ASN A 381 20.74 2.00 2.70
C ASN A 381 21.08 2.77 3.97
N GLU A 382 20.66 4.03 4.08
CA GLU A 382 20.88 4.87 5.27
C GLU A 382 19.94 4.48 6.42
N LEU A 383 18.81 3.83 6.11
CA LEU A 383 17.78 3.47 7.11
C LEU A 383 17.79 1.98 7.47
N LYS A 384 18.44 1.12 6.67
CA LYS A 384 18.53 -0.33 6.91
C LYS A 384 19.39 -0.70 8.11
N GLU A 385 20.37 0.11 8.45
CA GLU A 385 21.37 -0.20 9.48
C GLU A 385 20.97 0.29 10.87
N GLY A 386 19.82 0.98 11.01
CA GLY A 386 19.43 1.52 12.29
C GLY A 386 17.92 1.48 12.56
N TYR A 387 17.56 1.66 13.76
CA TYR A 387 16.34 1.89 14.52
C TYR A 387 15.01 2.22 13.77
N PHE A 388 15.03 2.42 12.44
CA PHE A 388 13.93 3.00 11.69
C PHE A 388 12.92 1.99 11.14
N TRP A 389 13.24 0.68 11.17
CA TRP A 389 12.41 -0.35 10.56
C TRP A 389 12.04 -1.44 11.55
N LYS A 390 10.74 -1.56 11.82
CA LYS A 390 10.20 -2.60 12.69
C LYS A 390 9.95 -3.93 11.95
N ASP A 391 9.86 -3.92 10.63
CA ASP A 391 9.50 -5.08 9.82
C ASP A 391 10.70 -5.59 9.02
N ALA A 392 11.44 -6.53 9.62
CA ALA A 392 12.49 -7.30 8.94
C ALA A 392 11.96 -8.11 7.73
N ASP A 393 10.68 -8.41 7.70
CA ASP A 393 10.03 -9.18 6.62
C ASP A 393 9.82 -8.38 5.32
N ASN A 394 10.05 -7.08 5.32
CA ASN A 394 9.85 -6.20 4.17
C ASN A 394 11.13 -5.79 3.44
N GLU A 395 12.13 -6.65 3.43
CA GLU A 395 13.46 -6.40 2.84
C GLU A 395 13.49 -5.94 1.37
N LYS A 396 12.41 -6.17 0.60
CA LYS A 396 12.47 -5.93 -0.86
C LYS A 396 12.28 -4.48 -1.28
N ASP A 397 11.54 -3.66 -0.54
CA ASP A 397 11.20 -2.29 -0.97
C ASP A 397 11.63 -1.19 -0.01
N GLY A 398 12.15 -1.48 1.15
CA GLY A 398 12.80 -0.60 2.16
C GLY A 398 12.49 0.91 2.14
N LEU A 399 11.48 1.35 1.40
CA LEU A 399 11.17 2.74 1.13
C LEU A 399 10.05 3.24 2.02
N ILE A 400 10.27 4.34 2.71
CA ILE A 400 9.24 5.00 3.52
C ILE A 400 8.12 5.49 2.61
N HIS A 401 6.89 5.14 2.94
CA HIS A 401 5.70 5.63 2.26
C HIS A 401 4.98 6.66 3.12
N THR A 402 4.73 7.87 2.59
CA THR A 402 4.14 8.98 3.34
C THR A 402 2.87 8.59 4.11
N HIS A 403 2.00 7.80 3.48
CA HIS A 403 0.76 7.33 4.10
C HIS A 403 1.01 6.46 5.34
N ALA A 404 1.95 5.54 5.28
CA ALA A 404 2.29 4.67 6.40
C ALA A 404 3.05 5.45 7.49
N THR A 405 4.02 6.29 7.10
CA THR A 405 4.77 7.15 8.01
C THR A 405 3.88 8.07 8.83
N SER A 406 2.83 8.65 8.23
CA SER A 406 1.92 9.53 8.96
C SER A 406 0.89 8.77 9.79
N ARG A 407 0.21 7.79 9.22
CA ARG A 407 -1.00 7.20 9.80
C ARG A 407 -0.74 5.94 10.62
N ALA A 408 0.08 5.02 10.10
CA ALA A 408 0.40 3.80 10.86
C ALA A 408 1.27 4.13 12.08
N CYS A 409 2.23 5.07 11.95
CA CYS A 409 3.04 5.51 13.09
C CYS A 409 2.17 6.18 14.16
N PHE A 410 1.27 7.08 13.78
CA PHE A 410 0.34 7.69 14.73
C PHE A 410 -0.54 6.65 15.43
N GLN A 411 -1.12 5.71 14.66
CA GLN A 411 -1.95 4.66 15.23
C GLN A 411 -1.20 3.80 16.24
N THR A 412 0.01 3.37 15.88
CA THR A 412 0.86 2.58 16.78
C THR A 412 1.25 3.38 18.02
N TRP A 413 1.71 4.65 17.83
CA TRP A 413 2.03 5.54 18.94
C TRP A 413 0.84 5.70 19.89
N ALA A 414 -0.34 6.05 19.40
CA ALA A 414 -1.53 6.29 20.22
C ALA A 414 -1.94 5.05 21.03
N LEU A 415 -1.89 3.85 20.42
CA LEU A 415 -2.26 2.60 21.07
C LEU A 415 -1.23 2.11 22.10
N GLU A 416 0.04 2.50 21.94
CA GLU A 416 1.11 2.16 22.91
C GLU A 416 1.18 3.14 24.09
N GLN A 417 0.52 4.33 24.02
CA GLN A 417 0.52 5.26 25.15
C GLN A 417 -0.30 4.72 26.31
N LYS A 418 0.30 4.76 27.51
CA LYS A 418 -0.34 4.38 28.76
C LYS A 418 -0.39 5.56 29.71
N ASP A 419 -1.47 5.65 30.46
CA ASP A 419 -1.53 6.55 31.60
C ASP A 419 -0.54 6.09 32.67
N THR A 420 0.32 6.98 33.13
CA THR A 420 1.41 6.64 34.06
C THR A 420 0.91 6.25 35.45
N LYS A 421 -0.29 6.67 35.84
CA LYS A 421 -0.87 6.40 37.15
C LYS A 421 -1.65 5.09 37.17
N THR A 422 -2.40 4.83 36.10
CA THR A 422 -3.33 3.67 36.04
C THR A 422 -2.77 2.50 35.24
N GLY A 423 -1.78 2.71 34.37
CA GLY A 423 -1.26 1.71 33.43
C GLY A 423 -2.23 1.37 32.28
N LEU A 424 -3.40 1.99 32.25
CA LEU A 424 -4.40 1.78 31.20
C LEU A 424 -4.02 2.54 29.91
N PRO A 425 -4.57 2.16 28.74
CA PRO A 425 -4.40 2.92 27.53
C PRO A 425 -4.81 4.39 27.72
N ARG A 426 -3.94 5.32 27.34
CA ARG A 426 -4.21 6.77 27.44
C ARG A 426 -5.27 7.23 26.45
N TYR A 427 -5.36 6.59 25.30
CA TYR A 427 -6.31 6.91 24.24
C TYR A 427 -7.14 5.69 23.87
N SER A 428 -8.43 5.89 23.65
CA SER A 428 -9.30 4.83 23.16
C SER A 428 -9.01 4.53 21.67
N LYS A 429 -9.36 3.33 21.24
CA LYS A 429 -9.28 2.97 19.83
C LYS A 429 -10.20 3.84 18.98
N GLU A 430 -11.40 4.15 19.49
CA GLU A 430 -12.40 4.98 18.84
C GLU A 430 -11.86 6.39 18.59
N LEU A 431 -11.19 7.00 19.56
CA LEU A 431 -10.54 8.30 19.42
C LEU A 431 -9.42 8.26 18.36
N THR A 432 -8.61 7.21 18.38
CA THR A 432 -7.53 7.02 17.40
C THR A 432 -8.08 6.89 15.98
N GLU A 433 -9.14 6.08 15.78
CA GLU A 433 -9.80 5.90 14.48
C GLU A 433 -10.49 7.19 14.00
N ALA A 434 -11.08 7.98 14.92
CA ALA A 434 -11.66 9.28 14.60
C ALA A 434 -10.60 10.25 14.08
N CYS A 435 -9.42 10.32 14.72
CA CYS A 435 -8.28 11.12 14.23
C CYS A 435 -7.81 10.73 12.83
N LEU A 436 -7.98 9.46 12.47
CA LEU A 436 -7.65 8.92 11.16
C LEU A 436 -8.78 9.08 10.12
N LEU A 437 -9.91 9.67 10.50
CA LEU A 437 -11.11 9.79 9.66
C LEU A 437 -11.55 8.43 9.09
N HIS A 438 -11.52 7.39 9.92
CA HIS A 438 -12.04 6.09 9.57
C HIS A 438 -13.54 6.02 9.89
N ALA A 439 -14.35 5.57 8.94
CA ALA A 439 -15.75 5.26 9.21
C ALA A 439 -15.82 4.04 10.16
N LYS A 440 -16.77 4.05 11.10
CA LYS A 440 -17.03 2.90 11.95
C LYS A 440 -17.32 1.66 11.08
N ALA A 441 -16.54 0.60 11.26
CA ALA A 441 -16.57 -0.57 10.38
C ALA A 441 -17.82 -1.45 10.55
N ASP A 442 -18.65 -1.18 11.56
CA ASP A 442 -19.73 -2.08 11.96
C ASP A 442 -21.09 -1.37 11.90
N GLN A 443 -21.92 -1.74 10.92
CA GLN A 443 -23.29 -1.23 10.78
C GLN A 443 -24.16 -1.48 12.04
N TYR A 444 -23.88 -2.53 12.79
CA TYR A 444 -24.62 -2.87 14.02
C TYR A 444 -24.19 -2.04 15.24
N LYS A 445 -22.90 -1.71 15.37
CA LYS A 445 -22.42 -0.83 16.44
C LYS A 445 -22.96 0.60 16.30
N GLY A 446 -23.15 1.10 15.08
CA GLY A 446 -23.71 2.41 14.83
C GLY A 446 -25.16 2.59 15.29
N ALA A 447 -25.93 1.52 15.44
CA ALA A 447 -27.32 1.56 15.94
C ALA A 447 -27.41 1.72 17.47
N TYR A 448 -26.43 1.22 18.21
CA TYR A 448 -26.42 1.19 19.68
C TYR A 448 -25.36 2.11 20.29
N ASP A 449 -24.23 2.31 19.61
CA ASP A 449 -23.14 3.17 20.08
C ASP A 449 -23.37 4.61 19.63
N ARG A 450 -23.93 5.43 20.53
CA ARG A 450 -24.13 6.87 20.37
C ARG A 450 -22.99 7.70 20.93
N SER A 451 -21.91 7.05 21.41
CA SER A 451 -20.74 7.76 21.91
C SER A 451 -20.10 8.57 20.78
N ARG A 452 -19.95 9.85 21.01
CA ARG A 452 -19.21 10.76 20.12
C ARG A 452 -17.90 11.09 20.83
N VAL A 453 -16.82 11.01 20.07
CA VAL A 453 -15.54 11.56 20.51
C VAL A 453 -15.71 13.08 20.61
N SER A 454 -15.34 13.67 21.74
CA SER A 454 -15.44 15.12 21.92
C SER A 454 -14.35 15.85 21.13
N GLU A 455 -14.62 17.12 20.78
CA GLU A 455 -13.62 17.97 20.11
C GLU A 455 -12.38 18.17 21.02
N GLU A 456 -12.60 18.32 22.32
CA GLU A 456 -11.52 18.46 23.31
C GLU A 456 -10.58 17.26 23.32
N GLU A 457 -11.11 16.03 23.22
CA GLU A 457 -10.28 14.82 23.11
C GLU A 457 -9.49 14.78 21.81
N LEU A 458 -10.10 15.24 20.69
CA LEU A 458 -9.42 15.33 19.40
C LEU A 458 -8.29 16.37 19.45
N TYR A 459 -8.51 17.54 20.01
CA TYR A 459 -7.44 18.53 20.20
C TYR A 459 -6.33 18.01 21.13
N ARG A 460 -6.69 17.38 22.23
CA ARG A 460 -5.71 16.82 23.19
C ARG A 460 -4.80 15.78 22.53
N ILE A 461 -5.34 14.76 21.88
CA ILE A 461 -4.50 13.73 21.25
C ILE A 461 -3.66 14.29 20.11
N LYS A 462 -4.17 15.30 19.37
CA LYS A 462 -3.41 15.97 18.31
C LYS A 462 -2.28 16.84 18.89
N GLY A 463 -2.52 17.57 19.95
CA GLY A 463 -1.49 18.31 20.67
C GLY A 463 -0.40 17.38 21.21
N ASP A 464 -0.78 16.32 21.93
CA ASP A 464 0.17 15.32 22.44
C ASP A 464 1.01 14.65 21.31
N TRP A 465 0.40 14.44 20.14
CA TRP A 465 1.10 13.92 18.96
C TRP A 465 2.08 14.93 18.36
N GLU A 466 1.68 16.20 18.25
CA GLU A 466 2.55 17.28 17.80
C GLU A 466 3.75 17.42 18.73
N ASP A 467 3.53 17.42 20.04
CA ASP A 467 4.57 17.46 21.06
C ASP A 467 5.57 16.31 20.89
N PHE A 468 5.07 15.11 20.65
CA PHE A 468 5.93 13.97 20.40
C PHE A 468 6.76 14.14 19.12
N VAL A 469 6.14 14.56 18.00
CA VAL A 469 6.83 14.71 16.72
C VAL A 469 7.88 15.83 16.76
N PHE A 470 7.59 16.92 17.46
CA PHE A 470 8.52 18.05 17.61
C PHE A 470 9.58 17.83 18.71
N SER A 471 9.47 16.77 19.49
CA SER A 471 10.34 16.55 20.65
C SER A 471 11.84 16.58 20.31
N TYR A 472 12.19 16.20 19.10
CA TYR A 472 13.57 16.20 18.63
C TYR A 472 14.10 17.61 18.32
N GLU A 473 13.31 18.46 17.68
CA GLU A 473 13.73 19.84 17.36
C GLU A 473 13.92 20.69 18.60
N LEU A 474 13.10 20.41 19.64
CA LEU A 474 13.20 21.06 20.93
C LEU A 474 14.50 20.70 21.66
N ALA A 475 15.08 19.53 21.38
CA ALA A 475 16.27 19.04 22.06
C ALA A 475 17.58 19.25 21.29
N CYS A 476 17.57 19.36 19.97
CA CYS A 476 18.71 18.91 19.17
C CYS A 476 19.17 19.78 18.00
N SER A 477 19.15 21.12 18.07
CA SER A 477 19.84 21.92 17.04
C SER A 477 21.36 21.59 16.91
N LYS A 478 21.94 20.85 17.86
CA LYS A 478 23.35 20.45 17.88
C LYS A 478 23.65 18.99 17.56
N ILE A 479 22.64 18.09 17.41
CA ILE A 479 22.84 16.62 17.33
C ILE A 479 22.55 16.03 15.96
N LEU A 480 21.98 16.77 15.03
CA LEU A 480 21.66 16.31 13.66
C LEU A 480 22.80 15.58 12.92
N PRO A 481 24.07 15.99 13.02
CA PRO A 481 25.17 15.29 12.35
C PRO A 481 25.41 13.87 12.84
N VAL A 482 25.11 13.58 14.11
CA VAL A 482 25.38 12.29 14.76
C VAL A 482 24.31 11.25 14.41
N LEU A 483 23.08 11.69 14.16
CA LEU A 483 21.95 10.82 13.85
C LEU A 483 21.86 10.43 12.35
N ASP A 484 22.65 11.08 11.50
CA ASP A 484 22.79 10.68 10.09
C ASP A 484 23.57 9.37 9.91
N ASN A 485 24.25 8.88 10.98
CA ASN A 485 24.96 7.61 10.96
C ASN A 485 24.69 6.81 12.26
N PRO A 486 23.58 6.08 12.38
CA PRO A 486 23.32 5.20 13.50
C PRO A 486 24.19 3.93 13.37
N ILE A 487 25.48 4.07 13.61
CA ILE A 487 26.41 2.96 13.76
C ILE A 487 25.90 2.05 14.89
N ALA A 488 26.10 0.76 14.69
CA ALA A 488 25.78 -0.34 15.59
C ALA A 488 25.86 0.04 17.09
N MET A 489 24.79 0.63 17.60
CA MET A 489 24.67 1.15 18.98
C MET A 489 24.96 0.09 20.04
N GLY A 490 24.75 -1.21 19.68
CA GLY A 490 25.14 -2.34 20.52
C GLY A 490 26.66 -2.41 20.72
N ASN A 491 27.41 -2.35 19.64
CA ASN A 491 28.88 -2.45 19.69
C ASN A 491 29.52 -1.27 20.42
N LEU A 492 28.95 -0.07 20.32
CA LEU A 492 29.46 1.12 21.00
C LEU A 492 29.19 1.13 22.50
N ARG A 493 28.05 0.55 22.94
CA ARG A 493 27.79 0.35 24.36
C ARG A 493 28.73 -0.69 24.97
N ASP A 494 29.06 -1.74 24.22
CA ASP A 494 30.03 -2.74 24.65
C ASP A 494 31.43 -2.14 24.74
N GLU A 495 31.85 -1.29 23.79
CA GLU A 495 33.11 -0.54 23.80
C GLU A 495 33.18 0.45 25.00
N GLU A 496 32.08 1.17 25.27
CA GLU A 496 31.99 2.08 26.41
C GLU A 496 32.14 1.35 27.74
N ALA A 497 31.47 0.21 27.90
CA ALA A 497 31.57 -0.64 29.09
C ALA A 497 32.98 -1.22 29.27
N GLU A 498 33.66 -1.59 28.18
CA GLU A 498 35.03 -2.10 28.18
C GLU A 498 36.01 -0.99 28.57
N ILE A 499 35.87 0.22 28.03
CA ILE A 499 36.69 1.40 28.38
C ILE A 499 36.50 1.76 29.85
N GLU A 500 35.26 1.81 30.36
CA GLU A 500 34.99 2.10 31.76
C GLU A 500 35.60 1.05 32.70
N GLN A 501 35.66 -0.22 32.28
CA GLN A 501 36.29 -1.28 33.04
C GLN A 501 37.82 -1.15 33.05
N LEU A 502 38.43 -0.74 31.95
CA LEU A 502 39.87 -0.58 31.81
C LEU A 502 40.36 0.70 32.49
N GLU A 503 39.59 1.81 32.48
CA GLU A 503 39.85 3.02 33.26
C GLU A 503 39.84 2.73 34.77
N LYS A 504 38.90 1.90 35.25
CA LYS A 504 38.89 1.43 36.65
C LYS A 504 40.13 0.60 37.01
N GLN A 505 40.82 0.05 36.04
CA GLN A 505 42.10 -0.67 36.18
C GLN A 505 43.33 0.24 36.03
N GLY A 506 43.14 1.56 35.85
CA GLY A 506 44.20 2.55 35.72
C GLY A 506 44.92 2.55 34.38
N GLN A 507 44.30 2.03 33.34
CA GLN A 507 44.82 2.03 31.96
C GLN A 507 44.18 3.21 31.17
N SER A 508 45.01 4.03 30.54
CA SER A 508 44.57 5.09 29.64
C SER A 508 44.36 4.56 28.24
N ILE A 509 43.18 4.72 27.71
CA ILE A 509 42.80 4.24 26.36
C ILE A 509 42.36 5.45 25.52
N GLN A 510 42.69 5.39 24.24
CA GLN A 510 42.23 6.37 23.27
C GLN A 510 40.81 5.97 22.79
N GLU A 511 39.82 6.80 23.12
CA GLU A 511 38.42 6.61 22.63
C GLU A 511 38.37 6.67 21.12
N SER A 512 37.57 5.77 20.52
CA SER A 512 37.26 5.84 19.10
C SER A 512 36.44 7.10 18.77
N GLU A 513 36.53 7.57 17.54
CA GLU A 513 35.67 8.69 17.06
C GLU A 513 34.19 8.32 17.09
N ASP A 514 33.89 7.04 16.93
CA ASP A 514 32.54 6.51 16.99
C ASP A 514 31.98 6.53 18.41
N LEU A 515 32.79 6.21 19.41
CA LEU A 515 32.38 6.31 20.81
C LEU A 515 32.17 7.76 21.27
N LYS A 516 33.01 8.70 20.81
CA LYS A 516 32.79 10.12 21.04
C LYS A 516 31.45 10.59 20.45
N SER A 517 31.15 10.13 19.23
CA SER A 517 29.87 10.38 18.55
C SER A 517 28.70 9.77 19.31
N TYR A 518 28.86 8.57 19.85
CA TYR A 518 27.87 7.89 20.69
C TYR A 518 27.58 8.66 21.99
N ARG A 519 28.58 9.15 22.67
CA ARG A 519 28.41 9.96 23.91
C ARG A 519 27.69 11.29 23.64
N ILE A 520 27.97 11.91 22.49
CA ILE A 520 27.22 13.10 22.04
C ILE A 520 25.74 12.71 21.78
N TYR A 521 25.48 11.54 21.20
CA TYR A 521 24.13 11.03 20.99
C TYR A 521 23.39 10.76 22.31
N GLU A 522 24.01 10.09 23.28
CA GLU A 522 23.44 9.84 24.61
C GLU A 522 23.11 11.16 25.34
N GLN A 523 24.01 12.13 25.27
CA GLN A 523 23.76 13.48 25.82
C GLN A 523 22.58 14.15 25.14
N GLY A 524 22.42 13.94 23.84
CA GLY A 524 21.28 14.42 23.08
C GLY A 524 19.97 13.75 23.46
N LEU A 525 19.97 12.44 23.69
CA LEU A 525 18.82 11.71 24.21
C LEU A 525 18.39 12.23 25.59
N MET A 526 19.35 12.52 26.48
CA MET A 526 19.06 13.13 27.80
C MET A 526 18.48 14.54 27.63
N ALA A 527 19.04 15.36 26.72
CA ALA A 527 18.52 16.68 26.42
C ALA A 527 17.10 16.62 25.81
N LEU A 528 16.82 15.61 24.97
CA LEU A 528 15.51 15.34 24.42
C LEU A 528 14.48 15.03 25.52
N THR A 529 14.83 14.13 26.43
CA THR A 529 13.97 13.75 27.55
C THR A 529 13.67 14.97 28.43
N LYS A 530 14.69 15.77 28.71
CA LYS A 530 14.54 17.02 29.45
C LYS A 530 13.65 18.02 28.73
N ALA A 531 13.81 18.17 27.41
CA ALA A 531 12.97 19.05 26.61
C ALA A 531 11.52 18.60 26.57
N GLN A 532 11.26 17.28 26.52
CA GLN A 532 9.92 16.73 26.65
C GLN A 532 9.28 17.06 28.01
N ASP A 533 10.06 16.96 29.08
CA ASP A 533 9.59 17.29 30.42
C ASP A 533 9.36 18.81 30.60
N ASP A 534 10.23 19.63 30.04
CA ASP A 534 10.06 21.09 30.02
C ASP A 534 8.85 21.50 29.19
N PHE A 535 8.58 20.81 28.06
CA PHE A 535 7.40 21.03 27.24
C PHE A 535 6.11 20.69 28.00
N LYS A 536 6.09 19.56 28.70
CA LYS A 536 4.97 19.18 29.58
C LYS A 536 4.73 20.21 30.68
N LYS A 537 5.79 20.83 31.17
CA LYS A 537 5.74 21.77 32.29
C LYS A 537 5.32 23.19 31.88
N TYR A 538 5.76 23.68 30.74
CA TYR A 538 5.62 25.09 30.36
C TYR A 538 4.64 25.34 29.19
N GLY A 539 4.23 24.30 28.47
CA GLY A 539 3.40 24.40 27.25
C GLY A 539 4.17 24.90 26.03
N GLY A 540 3.60 24.66 24.83
CA GLY A 540 4.32 24.83 23.56
C GLY A 540 4.76 26.27 23.23
N ALA A 541 3.92 27.26 23.51
CA ALA A 541 4.21 28.66 23.16
C ALA A 541 5.40 29.25 23.95
N GLU A 542 5.48 28.93 25.23
CA GLU A 542 6.57 29.40 26.08
C GLU A 542 7.92 28.73 25.74
N LEU A 543 7.84 27.47 25.31
CA LEU A 543 9.03 26.74 24.89
C LEU A 543 9.56 27.23 23.54
N LEU A 544 8.69 27.55 22.59
CA LEU A 544 9.08 28.19 21.33
C LEU A 544 9.77 29.54 21.58
N ARG A 545 9.24 30.35 22.48
CA ARG A 545 9.87 31.60 22.88
C ARG A 545 11.28 31.38 23.44
N LYS A 546 11.48 30.42 24.34
CA LYS A 546 12.79 30.08 24.91
C LYS A 546 13.77 29.55 23.87
N LEU A 547 13.29 28.78 22.89
CA LEU A 547 14.11 28.29 21.76
C LEU A 547 14.56 29.44 20.85
N GLU A 548 13.68 30.38 20.55
CA GLU A 548 14.03 31.56 19.77
C GLU A 548 15.05 32.42 20.49
N GLU A 549 14.91 32.59 21.81
CA GLU A 549 15.92 33.28 22.65
C GLU A 549 17.26 32.55 22.68
N GLN A 550 17.26 31.19 22.71
CA GLN A 550 18.49 30.41 22.63
C GLN A 550 19.14 30.45 21.24
N LYS A 551 18.34 30.39 20.17
CA LYS A 551 18.82 30.57 18.79
C LYS A 551 19.42 31.95 18.56
N ALA A 552 18.85 32.98 19.16
CA ALA A 552 19.39 34.34 19.11
C ALA A 552 20.73 34.48 19.86
N LYS A 553 20.90 33.79 20.99
CA LYS A 553 22.16 33.75 21.71
C LYS A 553 23.27 33.02 20.96
N ILE A 554 22.95 31.91 20.30
CA ILE A 554 23.91 31.11 19.50
C ILE A 554 24.35 31.85 18.22
N LYS A 555 23.53 32.75 17.67
CA LYS A 555 23.91 33.58 16.52
C LYS A 555 24.85 34.75 16.88
N ASN A 556 24.93 35.10 18.16
CA ASN A 556 25.75 36.22 18.64
C ASN A 556 27.07 35.77 19.29
N ASP A 557 27.27 34.47 19.49
CA ASP A 557 28.52 33.79 19.83
C ASP A 557 29.14 33.15 18.56
#